data_d3818bb73a5a8682584e5d785fd06de4
#
_entry.id   d3818bb73a5a8682584e5d785fd06de4
#
_cell.length_a   1.000
_cell.length_b   1.000
_cell.length_c   1.000
_cell.angle_alpha   90.00
_cell.angle_beta   90.00
_cell.angle_gamma   90.00
#
_symmetry.space_group_name_H-M   'P 1'
#
loop_
_entity.id
_entity.type
_entity.pdbx_description
1 polymer ?
#
loop_
_entity_poly.entity_id
_entity_poly.type
_entity_poly.pdbx_seq_one_letter_code
_entity_poly.pdbx_strand_id
1 'polypeptide(L)'
;MKNKKKSIIWIILYFSLVFLSLGMVAFLVISIDPFFHYHKPLVDEYSYEIDNPRSQNDGIAKHFVYDALITGTSMTNNFKTSEMDMLFNVHSIKLPYSGGTYKEVNDNVINAIEHNKDLRYVVRGLDIGKIVEDKDNMRTDLGDYPTYLFDDNIFNDVNYIFNRDVIFNRIYPMIDAADRDDFTPGITSFDSYSNWMSLCTFGMNTVKPKGVSRVATTKQVHLSDKQKEMLLENVRVNAASVAAENPDIDFYYFLTPYSAIWWLHYVNNGEVYMQIEAERLLIEELLKYDNIKLFGFGNLPEITADINNYKDATHYGQWINSLMLKYMHDEKYLLTSDNYEEYLDEELNLYLTFDYASLNDQVDYENDYYAEALLNEEIKGIKPLVVEKDCLEKTEAGKFELSVDVTDYDYLVFYGQKIKEQGQLTVCIFDQAGTKVDEFSKAYNDIDNEKHQYLIDVSSISGNVRIVFSGGYIDDTESIDSEFIIHDITLY
;
A
#
# COMPACT_ATOMS: atom_id res chain seq x y z
N MET A 1 -51.93 -11.25 46.00
CA MET A 1 -50.80 -10.33 46.23
C MET A 1 -49.43 -10.98 46.16
N LYS A 2 -49.20 -12.16 46.78
CA LYS A 2 -47.88 -12.87 46.78
C LYS A 2 -47.34 -13.23 45.40
N ASN A 3 -48.20 -13.65 44.43
CA ASN A 3 -47.76 -14.01 43.09
C ASN A 3 -47.38 -12.79 42.23
N LYS A 4 -48.10 -11.65 42.37
CA LYS A 4 -47.72 -10.39 41.66
C LYS A 4 -46.32 -9.90 42.08
N LYS A 5 -46.00 -9.95 43.41
CA LYS A 5 -44.65 -9.58 43.90
C LYS A 5 -43.56 -10.48 43.32
N LYS A 6 -43.78 -11.79 43.23
CA LYS A 6 -42.83 -12.73 42.62
C LYS A 6 -42.62 -12.43 41.13
N SER A 7 -43.70 -12.16 40.37
CA SER A 7 -43.60 -11.84 38.95
C SER A 7 -42.81 -10.53 38.72
N ILE A 8 -43.00 -9.51 39.53
CA ILE A 8 -42.26 -8.25 39.47
C ILE A 8 -40.77 -8.49 39.74
N ILE A 9 -40.41 -9.29 40.75
CA ILE A 9 -39.04 -9.61 41.05
C ILE A 9 -38.38 -10.33 39.86
N TRP A 10 -39.06 -11.28 39.23
CA TRP A 10 -38.54 -11.98 38.03
C TRP A 10 -38.32 -11.03 36.85
N ILE A 11 -39.22 -10.08 36.62
CA ILE A 11 -39.09 -9.06 35.59
C ILE A 11 -37.85 -8.18 35.88
N ILE A 12 -37.70 -7.72 37.12
CA ILE A 12 -36.55 -6.91 37.51
C ILE A 12 -35.23 -7.70 37.30
N LEU A 13 -35.19 -8.96 37.79
CA LEU A 13 -34.02 -9.80 37.61
C LEU A 13 -33.67 -10.04 36.13
N TYR A 14 -34.68 -10.28 35.30
CA TYR A 14 -34.51 -10.45 33.85
C TYR A 14 -33.88 -9.20 33.21
N PHE A 15 -34.50 -8.01 33.45
CA PHE A 15 -33.94 -6.78 32.90
C PHE A 15 -32.59 -6.44 33.49
N SER A 16 -32.34 -6.69 34.77
CA SER A 16 -31.03 -6.52 35.39
C SER A 16 -29.96 -7.39 34.72
N LEU A 17 -30.28 -8.65 34.42
CA LEU A 17 -29.39 -9.55 33.71
C LEU A 17 -29.10 -9.07 32.27
N VAL A 18 -30.14 -8.63 31.56
CA VAL A 18 -30.00 -8.08 30.20
C VAL A 18 -29.10 -6.85 30.21
N PHE A 19 -29.36 -5.88 31.11
CA PHE A 19 -28.53 -4.68 31.23
C PHE A 19 -27.09 -4.99 31.64
N LEU A 20 -26.89 -5.96 32.53
CA LEU A 20 -25.55 -6.40 32.93
C LEU A 20 -24.80 -7.02 31.72
N SER A 21 -25.48 -7.86 30.92
CA SER A 21 -24.89 -8.48 29.75
C SER A 21 -24.54 -7.43 28.68
N LEU A 22 -25.44 -6.49 28.41
CA LEU A 22 -25.17 -5.38 27.48
C LEU A 22 -24.03 -4.49 27.98
N GLY A 23 -23.98 -4.21 29.29
CA GLY A 23 -22.90 -3.46 29.92
C GLY A 23 -21.56 -4.16 29.83
N MET A 24 -21.53 -5.50 29.95
CA MET A 24 -20.30 -6.29 29.78
C MET A 24 -19.80 -6.24 28.32
N VAL A 25 -20.70 -6.38 27.34
CA VAL A 25 -20.33 -6.26 25.92
C VAL A 25 -19.78 -4.86 25.64
N ALA A 26 -20.48 -3.82 26.10
CA ALA A 26 -20.03 -2.44 25.91
C ALA A 26 -18.64 -2.21 26.54
N PHE A 27 -18.45 -2.72 27.76
CA PHE A 27 -17.15 -2.64 28.44
C PHE A 27 -16.03 -3.31 27.63
N LEU A 28 -16.25 -4.52 27.08
CA LEU A 28 -15.26 -5.21 26.26
C LEU A 28 -14.94 -4.44 24.98
N VAL A 29 -15.96 -3.97 24.26
CA VAL A 29 -15.77 -3.22 23.02
C VAL A 29 -14.98 -1.93 23.27
N ILE A 30 -15.37 -1.16 24.28
CA ILE A 30 -14.69 0.10 24.63
C ILE A 30 -13.27 -0.16 25.15
N SER A 31 -13.04 -1.25 25.93
CA SER A 31 -11.73 -1.52 26.51
C SER A 31 -10.71 -2.06 25.51
N ILE A 32 -11.12 -2.84 24.51
CA ILE A 32 -10.22 -3.39 23.49
C ILE A 32 -10.12 -2.43 22.29
N ASP A 33 -11.25 -1.87 21.87
CA ASP A 33 -11.38 -0.84 20.85
C ASP A 33 -10.64 -1.14 19.53
N PRO A 34 -11.05 -2.16 18.78
CA PRO A 34 -10.33 -2.60 17.58
C PRO A 34 -10.31 -1.58 16.44
N PHE A 35 -11.11 -0.51 16.50
CA PHE A 35 -11.12 0.57 15.53
C PHE A 35 -10.54 1.88 16.07
N PHE A 36 -9.98 1.86 17.28
CA PHE A 36 -9.33 3.02 17.91
C PHE A 36 -10.26 4.23 18.08
N HIS A 37 -11.56 4.00 18.18
CA HIS A 37 -12.55 5.07 18.28
C HIS A 37 -12.47 5.84 19.60
N TYR A 38 -12.14 5.15 20.70
CA TYR A 38 -12.07 5.71 22.05
C TYR A 38 -10.67 6.01 22.54
N HIS A 39 -9.66 5.20 22.12
CA HIS A 39 -8.31 5.33 22.65
C HIS A 39 -7.25 4.68 21.72
N LYS A 40 -5.99 4.93 22.03
CA LYS A 40 -4.86 4.27 21.36
C LYS A 40 -4.89 2.75 21.60
N PRO A 41 -4.32 1.96 20.67
CA PRO A 41 -4.28 0.50 20.79
C PRO A 41 -3.47 0.04 22.02
N LEU A 42 -3.91 -1.05 22.65
CA LEU A 42 -3.23 -1.72 23.75
C LEU A 42 -2.24 -2.76 23.19
N VAL A 43 -1.21 -2.28 22.51
CA VAL A 43 -0.24 -3.10 21.75
C VAL A 43 0.61 -4.04 22.62
N ASP A 44 0.62 -3.87 23.94
CA ASP A 44 1.32 -4.76 24.88
C ASP A 44 0.42 -5.90 25.36
N GLU A 45 -0.90 -5.84 25.07
CA GLU A 45 -1.90 -6.80 25.56
C GLU A 45 -2.56 -7.60 24.44
N TYR A 46 -2.78 -6.96 23.29
CA TYR A 46 -3.49 -7.54 22.15
C TYR A 46 -2.72 -7.36 20.84
N SER A 47 -3.06 -8.17 19.83
CA SER A 47 -2.61 -7.96 18.45
C SER A 47 -3.72 -7.28 17.65
N TYR A 48 -3.43 -6.09 17.13
CA TYR A 48 -4.35 -5.30 16.32
C TYR A 48 -4.06 -5.45 14.83
N GLU A 49 -5.07 -5.79 14.07
CA GLU A 49 -5.02 -5.80 12.61
C GLU A 49 -5.57 -4.48 12.07
N ILE A 50 -4.74 -3.77 11.28
CA ILE A 50 -5.18 -2.58 10.54
C ILE A 50 -5.46 -2.99 9.10
N ASP A 51 -6.75 -3.10 8.74
CA ASP A 51 -7.21 -3.60 7.44
C ASP A 51 -8.48 -2.92 6.92
N ASN A 52 -9.11 -2.06 7.74
CA ASN A 52 -10.37 -1.40 7.40
C ASN A 52 -10.25 0.14 7.43
N PRO A 53 -9.79 0.75 6.31
CA PRO A 53 -9.55 2.20 6.25
C PRO A 53 -10.74 3.05 6.70
N ARG A 54 -11.96 2.70 6.27
CA ARG A 54 -13.16 3.50 6.58
C ARG A 54 -13.61 3.41 8.03
N SER A 55 -13.18 2.39 8.76
CA SER A 55 -13.53 2.25 10.18
C SER A 55 -12.39 2.61 11.13
N GLN A 56 -11.13 2.56 10.66
CA GLN A 56 -9.96 2.71 11.53
C GLN A 56 -9.19 4.02 11.31
N ASN A 57 -9.21 4.60 10.10
CA ASN A 57 -8.40 5.79 9.81
C ASN A 57 -8.73 6.98 10.71
N ASP A 58 -10.00 7.18 11.06
CA ASP A 58 -10.40 8.26 11.96
C ASP A 58 -9.75 8.11 13.35
N GLY A 59 -9.88 6.92 13.95
CA GLY A 59 -9.26 6.62 15.25
C GLY A 59 -7.74 6.64 15.21
N ILE A 60 -7.13 6.16 14.12
CA ILE A 60 -5.67 6.26 13.93
C ILE A 60 -5.24 7.72 13.90
N ALA A 61 -5.92 8.56 13.11
CA ALA A 61 -5.63 9.99 13.04
C ALA A 61 -5.70 10.68 14.41
N LYS A 62 -6.67 10.28 15.26
CA LYS A 62 -6.92 10.89 16.58
C LYS A 62 -5.96 10.43 17.67
N HIS A 63 -5.58 9.15 17.68
CA HIS A 63 -4.99 8.53 18.87
C HIS A 63 -3.54 8.07 18.71
N PHE A 64 -3.00 8.03 17.47
CA PHE A 64 -1.62 7.65 17.25
C PHE A 64 -0.68 8.87 17.38
N VAL A 65 0.60 8.59 17.60
CA VAL A 65 1.64 9.61 17.66
C VAL A 65 2.41 9.59 16.34
N TYR A 66 2.45 10.70 15.64
CA TYR A 66 3.15 10.86 14.36
C TYR A 66 3.38 12.34 14.08
N ASP A 67 4.31 12.67 13.18
CA ASP A 67 4.56 14.03 12.72
C ASP A 67 4.53 14.13 11.17
N ALA A 68 4.20 13.03 10.50
CA ALA A 68 4.00 12.99 9.06
C ALA A 68 2.87 12.03 8.67
N LEU A 69 2.18 12.33 7.58
CA LEU A 69 1.03 11.59 7.08
C LEU A 69 1.17 11.28 5.59
N ILE A 70 1.00 10.00 5.22
CA ILE A 70 0.79 9.58 3.82
C ILE A 70 -0.70 9.29 3.63
N THR A 71 -1.35 9.92 2.65
CA THR A 71 -2.77 9.73 2.36
C THR A 71 -3.10 9.84 0.88
N GLY A 72 -4.28 9.41 0.50
CA GLY A 72 -4.78 9.39 -0.86
C GLY A 72 -5.71 8.20 -1.09
N THR A 73 -5.83 7.77 -2.33
CA THR A 73 -6.65 6.61 -2.69
C THR A 73 -5.82 5.30 -2.67
N SER A 74 -6.27 4.27 -3.40
CA SER A 74 -5.50 3.04 -3.59
C SER A 74 -4.11 3.25 -4.21
N MET A 75 -3.87 4.40 -4.82
CA MET A 75 -2.57 4.79 -5.39
C MET A 75 -1.51 5.03 -4.32
N THR A 76 -1.91 5.23 -3.08
CA THR A 76 -1.01 5.45 -1.94
C THR A 76 -0.90 4.26 -0.99
N ASN A 77 -1.61 3.16 -1.26
CA ASN A 77 -1.64 1.99 -0.39
C ASN A 77 -0.26 1.34 -0.21
N ASN A 78 0.58 1.38 -1.24
CA ASN A 78 1.87 0.69 -1.26
C ASN A 78 3.06 1.57 -0.85
N PHE A 79 2.84 2.84 -0.48
CA PHE A 79 3.92 3.60 0.17
C PHE A 79 4.34 2.92 1.47
N LYS A 80 5.63 2.93 1.73
CA LYS A 80 6.22 2.46 2.99
C LYS A 80 6.48 3.66 3.91
N THR A 81 5.92 3.62 5.11
CA THR A 81 6.18 4.66 6.13
C THR A 81 7.62 4.63 6.60
N SER A 82 8.23 3.45 6.67
CA SER A 82 9.64 3.29 7.01
C SER A 82 10.58 4.05 6.05
N GLU A 83 10.26 4.08 4.75
CA GLU A 83 11.02 4.86 3.75
C GLU A 83 10.84 6.38 3.97
N MET A 84 9.61 6.83 4.25
CA MET A 84 9.35 8.23 4.56
C MET A 84 10.08 8.66 5.84
N ASP A 85 10.03 7.84 6.88
CA ASP A 85 10.71 8.11 8.15
C ASP A 85 12.22 8.30 7.93
N MET A 86 12.82 7.43 7.13
CA MET A 86 14.25 7.51 6.81
C MET A 86 14.59 8.75 5.97
N LEU A 87 13.81 9.04 4.92
CA LEU A 87 14.10 10.13 4.00
C LEU A 87 13.87 11.51 4.63
N PHE A 88 12.74 11.69 5.32
CA PHE A 88 12.33 12.99 5.87
C PHE A 88 12.70 13.19 7.34
N ASN A 89 13.28 12.16 7.99
CA ASN A 89 13.58 12.15 9.43
C ASN A 89 12.34 12.49 10.27
N VAL A 90 11.31 11.65 10.11
CA VAL A 90 9.98 11.80 10.72
C VAL A 90 9.53 10.49 11.35
N HIS A 91 8.35 10.50 11.98
CA HIS A 91 7.57 9.33 12.33
C HIS A 91 6.22 9.41 11.62
N SER A 92 6.08 8.66 10.54
CA SER A 92 4.92 8.75 9.67
C SER A 92 3.90 7.65 9.90
N ILE A 93 2.66 7.97 9.56
CA ILE A 93 1.57 7.00 9.43
C ILE A 93 1.00 7.04 8.01
N LYS A 94 0.26 5.99 7.65
CA LYS A 94 -0.43 5.90 6.35
C LYS A 94 -1.92 5.74 6.54
N LEU A 95 -2.71 6.63 5.94
CA LEU A 95 -4.18 6.67 6.04
C LEU A 95 -4.81 6.71 4.63
N PRO A 96 -4.79 5.61 3.87
CA PRO A 96 -5.34 5.57 2.52
C PRO A 96 -6.84 5.31 2.53
N TYR A 97 -7.51 5.74 1.45
CA TYR A 97 -8.92 5.43 1.17
C TYR A 97 -9.06 4.79 -0.21
N SER A 98 -8.96 3.47 -0.31
CA SER A 98 -9.08 2.76 -1.59
C SER A 98 -10.35 3.15 -2.34
N GLY A 99 -10.17 3.72 -3.56
CA GLY A 99 -11.25 4.26 -4.38
C GLY A 99 -11.96 5.47 -3.78
N GLY A 100 -11.38 6.12 -2.77
CA GLY A 100 -11.93 7.30 -2.11
C GLY A 100 -12.11 8.49 -3.04
N THR A 101 -12.91 9.45 -2.60
CA THR A 101 -13.10 10.75 -3.25
C THR A 101 -12.12 11.77 -2.69
N TYR A 102 -11.99 12.92 -3.35
CA TYR A 102 -11.19 14.03 -2.82
C TYR A 102 -11.65 14.47 -1.44
N LYS A 103 -12.99 14.46 -1.21
CA LYS A 103 -13.58 14.79 0.08
C LYS A 103 -13.19 13.80 1.18
N GLU A 104 -13.36 12.49 0.96
CA GLU A 104 -13.03 11.46 1.97
C GLU A 104 -11.57 11.57 2.43
N VAL A 105 -10.66 11.79 1.47
CA VAL A 105 -9.23 11.98 1.78
C VAL A 105 -9.01 13.28 2.54
N ASN A 106 -9.66 14.38 2.14
CA ASN A 106 -9.49 15.68 2.78
C ASN A 106 -10.06 15.74 4.21
N ASP A 107 -11.25 15.16 4.42
CA ASP A 107 -11.87 15.09 5.74
C ASP A 107 -10.92 14.40 6.74
N ASN A 108 -10.19 13.39 6.30
CA ASN A 108 -9.22 12.70 7.15
C ASN A 108 -7.94 13.51 7.39
N VAL A 109 -7.48 14.29 6.42
CA VAL A 109 -6.36 15.24 6.62
C VAL A 109 -6.74 16.30 7.65
N ILE A 110 -7.94 16.85 7.55
CA ILE A 110 -8.46 17.82 8.53
C ILE A 110 -8.50 17.18 9.92
N ASN A 111 -9.05 15.98 10.05
CA ASN A 111 -9.09 15.25 11.32
C ASN A 111 -7.68 15.04 11.91
N ALA A 112 -6.72 14.65 11.08
CA ALA A 112 -5.33 14.48 11.51
C ALA A 112 -4.72 15.80 12.04
N ILE A 113 -4.95 16.92 11.37
CA ILE A 113 -4.47 18.26 11.78
C ILE A 113 -5.13 18.74 13.08
N GLU A 114 -6.44 18.50 13.23
CA GLU A 114 -7.19 18.91 14.42
C GLU A 114 -6.70 18.21 15.68
N HIS A 115 -6.33 16.93 15.59
CA HIS A 115 -5.94 16.09 16.72
C HIS A 115 -4.41 15.99 16.93
N ASN A 116 -3.60 16.30 15.91
CA ASN A 116 -2.15 16.23 16.00
C ASN A 116 -1.50 17.58 15.69
N LYS A 117 -0.99 18.25 16.73
CA LYS A 117 -0.33 19.57 16.60
C LYS A 117 1.14 19.47 16.19
N ASP A 118 1.71 18.27 16.18
CA ASP A 118 3.09 18.03 15.80
C ASP A 118 3.23 17.64 14.32
N LEU A 119 2.11 17.59 13.56
CA LEU A 119 2.10 17.26 12.14
C LEU A 119 2.85 18.32 11.33
N ARG A 120 3.88 17.88 10.60
CA ARG A 120 4.75 18.73 9.77
C ARG A 120 4.60 18.50 8.28
N TYR A 121 4.34 17.25 7.88
CA TYR A 121 4.32 16.83 6.49
C TYR A 121 3.07 16.04 6.15
N VAL A 122 2.46 16.34 5.01
CA VAL A 122 1.37 15.57 4.43
C VAL A 122 1.73 15.19 2.99
N VAL A 123 2.02 13.92 2.73
CA VAL A 123 2.17 13.37 1.38
C VAL A 123 0.80 12.88 0.89
N ARG A 124 0.33 13.43 -0.23
CA ARG A 124 -1.01 13.12 -0.75
C ARG A 124 -1.00 12.86 -2.25
N GLY A 125 -1.52 11.69 -2.64
CA GLY A 125 -1.81 11.39 -4.04
C GLY A 125 -3.09 12.08 -4.52
N LEU A 126 -3.00 12.78 -5.63
CA LEU A 126 -4.12 13.41 -6.34
C LEU A 126 -4.46 12.57 -7.56
N ASP A 127 -5.57 11.85 -7.50
CA ASP A 127 -6.05 11.00 -8.59
C ASP A 127 -6.50 11.85 -9.78
N ILE A 128 -5.70 11.88 -10.85
CA ILE A 128 -5.98 12.69 -12.04
C ILE A 128 -7.30 12.28 -12.73
N GLY A 129 -7.69 11.00 -12.62
CA GLY A 129 -8.96 10.50 -13.15
C GLY A 129 -10.21 10.91 -12.38
N LYS A 130 -10.06 11.58 -11.21
CA LYS A 130 -11.16 12.00 -10.33
C LYS A 130 -11.23 13.50 -10.08
N ILE A 131 -10.45 14.30 -10.79
CA ILE A 131 -10.40 15.75 -10.59
C ILE A 131 -11.79 16.39 -10.81
N VAL A 132 -12.52 15.92 -11.85
CA VAL A 132 -13.84 16.44 -12.21
C VAL A 132 -14.92 15.68 -11.48
N GLU A 133 -15.08 15.95 -10.19
CA GLU A 133 -16.16 15.40 -9.35
C GLU A 133 -16.77 16.46 -8.45
N ASP A 134 -17.98 16.19 -7.95
CA ASP A 134 -18.64 17.07 -6.99
C ASP A 134 -17.87 17.10 -5.67
N LYS A 135 -17.67 18.30 -5.11
CA LYS A 135 -16.92 18.48 -3.84
C LYS A 135 -17.50 17.72 -2.65
N ASP A 136 -18.79 17.43 -2.67
CA ASP A 136 -19.50 16.72 -1.61
C ASP A 136 -19.62 15.21 -1.88
N ASN A 137 -18.99 14.73 -2.97
CA ASN A 137 -19.05 13.33 -3.35
C ASN A 137 -18.39 12.44 -2.30
N MET A 138 -19.13 11.39 -1.90
CA MET A 138 -18.66 10.34 -1.00
C MET A 138 -18.87 8.97 -1.66
N ARG A 139 -17.96 8.04 -1.43
CA ARG A 139 -18.10 6.69 -1.96
C ARG A 139 -19.12 5.87 -1.14
N THR A 140 -20.25 5.55 -1.76
CA THR A 140 -21.37 4.83 -1.12
C THR A 140 -21.64 3.45 -1.71
N ASP A 141 -20.92 3.03 -2.75
CA ASP A 141 -21.07 1.73 -3.42
C ASP A 141 -20.60 0.54 -2.56
N LEU A 142 -19.86 0.78 -1.49
CA LEU A 142 -19.40 -0.23 -0.52
C LEU A 142 -20.34 -0.38 0.70
N GLY A 143 -21.47 0.28 0.70
CA GLY A 143 -22.43 0.31 1.80
C GLY A 143 -22.48 1.68 2.50
N ASP A 144 -23.24 1.73 3.60
CA ASP A 144 -23.36 2.95 4.38
C ASP A 144 -22.02 3.33 5.01
N TYR A 145 -21.66 4.60 4.90
CA TYR A 145 -20.45 5.13 5.53
C TYR A 145 -20.60 5.11 7.06
N PRO A 146 -19.60 4.61 7.82
CA PRO A 146 -19.72 4.49 9.28
C PRO A 146 -19.55 5.84 9.99
N THR A 147 -20.42 6.81 9.68
CA THR A 147 -20.34 8.20 10.19
C THR A 147 -20.33 8.28 11.71
N TYR A 148 -20.89 7.29 12.39
CA TYR A 148 -20.85 7.19 13.86
C TYR A 148 -19.45 6.99 14.44
N LEU A 149 -18.44 6.67 13.62
CA LEU A 149 -17.03 6.59 14.05
C LEU A 149 -16.30 7.93 13.86
N PHE A 150 -16.90 8.87 13.12
CA PHE A 150 -16.28 10.15 12.74
C PHE A 150 -16.83 11.36 13.49
N ASP A 151 -17.73 11.14 14.44
CA ASP A 151 -18.31 12.21 15.26
C ASP A 151 -18.08 11.94 16.76
N ASP A 152 -18.39 12.92 17.61
CA ASP A 152 -18.25 12.83 19.08
C ASP A 152 -19.60 12.48 19.76
N ASN A 153 -20.56 11.98 19.02
CA ASN A 153 -21.90 11.68 19.52
C ASN A 153 -22.00 10.28 20.13
N ILE A 154 -21.73 10.15 21.40
CA ILE A 154 -21.77 8.87 22.13
C ILE A 154 -23.11 8.10 22.04
N PHE A 155 -24.20 8.75 21.58
CA PHE A 155 -25.50 8.08 21.48
C PHE A 155 -25.64 7.23 20.21
N ASN A 156 -24.88 7.49 19.15
CA ASN A 156 -24.85 6.67 17.95
C ASN A 156 -23.78 5.58 17.99
N ASP A 157 -22.86 5.59 18.97
CA ASP A 157 -21.84 4.57 19.22
C ASP A 157 -22.44 3.17 19.43
N VAL A 158 -23.73 3.09 19.70
CA VAL A 158 -24.45 1.80 19.77
C VAL A 158 -24.25 0.97 18.49
N ASN A 159 -24.02 1.62 17.34
CA ASN A 159 -23.73 1.00 16.06
C ASN A 159 -22.35 0.35 16.01
N TYR A 160 -21.41 0.83 16.81
CA TYR A 160 -20.08 0.26 17.01
C TYR A 160 -20.08 -0.76 18.15
N ILE A 161 -20.55 -0.36 19.32
CA ILE A 161 -20.52 -1.14 20.57
C ILE A 161 -21.25 -2.47 20.44
N PHE A 162 -22.40 -2.50 19.76
CA PHE A 162 -23.19 -3.71 19.56
C PHE A 162 -23.13 -4.25 18.14
N ASN A 163 -22.07 -3.90 17.41
CA ASN A 163 -21.81 -4.43 16.08
C ASN A 163 -21.37 -5.90 16.18
N ARG A 164 -22.12 -6.77 15.50
CA ARG A 164 -21.83 -8.21 15.48
C ARG A 164 -20.42 -8.50 14.94
N ASP A 165 -20.01 -7.83 13.87
CA ASP A 165 -18.72 -8.08 13.23
C ASP A 165 -17.57 -7.60 14.10
N VAL A 166 -17.72 -6.47 14.80
CA VAL A 166 -16.76 -5.99 15.80
C VAL A 166 -16.60 -7.01 16.92
N ILE A 167 -17.70 -7.51 17.47
CA ILE A 167 -17.68 -8.43 18.62
C ILE A 167 -17.09 -9.79 18.22
N PHE A 168 -17.57 -10.41 17.15
CA PHE A 168 -17.24 -11.80 16.81
C PHE A 168 -16.07 -11.94 15.85
N ASN A 169 -15.83 -10.96 14.96
CA ASN A 169 -14.78 -11.05 13.95
C ASN A 169 -13.53 -10.24 14.33
N ARG A 170 -13.59 -9.40 15.38
CA ARG A 170 -12.44 -8.65 15.89
C ARG A 170 -12.13 -9.00 17.34
N ILE A 171 -13.00 -8.65 18.28
CA ILE A 171 -12.73 -8.75 19.72
C ILE A 171 -12.55 -10.19 20.17
N TYR A 172 -13.46 -11.09 19.76
CA TYR A 172 -13.36 -12.49 20.17
C TYR A 172 -12.05 -13.15 19.69
N PRO A 173 -11.61 -13.04 18.42
CA PRO A 173 -10.31 -13.53 17.99
C PRO A 173 -9.13 -12.89 18.75
N MET A 174 -9.18 -11.60 19.06
CA MET A 174 -8.11 -10.92 19.83
C MET A 174 -7.98 -11.49 21.23
N ILE A 175 -9.10 -11.73 21.92
CA ILE A 175 -9.09 -12.36 23.27
C ILE A 175 -8.62 -13.81 23.18
N ASP A 176 -9.13 -14.59 22.22
CA ASP A 176 -8.76 -16.00 22.03
C ASP A 176 -7.26 -16.14 21.69
N ALA A 177 -6.72 -15.22 20.89
CA ALA A 177 -5.28 -15.19 20.59
C ALA A 177 -4.44 -14.85 21.81
N ALA A 178 -4.84 -13.83 22.60
CA ALA A 178 -4.10 -13.39 23.79
C ALA A 178 -4.01 -14.45 24.88
N ASP A 179 -4.88 -15.47 24.85
CA ASP A 179 -4.91 -16.57 25.83
C ASP A 179 -3.93 -17.73 25.46
N ARG A 180 -3.21 -17.63 24.33
CA ARG A 180 -2.29 -18.69 23.85
C ARG A 180 -0.87 -18.47 24.34
N ASP A 181 -0.17 -19.56 24.63
CA ASP A 181 1.21 -19.53 25.15
C ASP A 181 2.25 -18.97 24.16
N ASP A 182 1.95 -19.01 22.85
CA ASP A 182 2.80 -18.54 21.76
C ASP A 182 2.36 -17.17 21.20
N PHE A 183 1.45 -16.49 21.89
CA PHE A 183 0.92 -15.20 21.45
C PHE A 183 1.97 -14.10 21.53
N THR A 184 2.03 -13.31 20.45
CA THR A 184 2.83 -12.08 20.38
C THR A 184 1.90 -10.89 20.21
N PRO A 185 1.80 -9.97 21.17
CA PRO A 185 1.01 -8.76 21.03
C PRO A 185 1.68 -7.78 20.04
N GLY A 186 0.89 -6.84 19.51
CA GLY A 186 1.41 -5.85 18.60
C GLY A 186 0.34 -5.20 17.72
N ILE A 187 0.78 -4.66 16.60
CA ILE A 187 -0.10 -4.04 15.60
C ILE A 187 0.50 -4.23 14.20
N THR A 188 -0.36 -4.38 13.20
CA THR A 188 0.06 -4.37 11.78
C THR A 188 0.91 -3.13 11.49
N SER A 189 2.06 -3.31 10.85
CA SER A 189 2.90 -2.18 10.45
C SER A 189 2.19 -1.29 9.43
N PHE A 190 2.49 0.01 9.42
CA PHE A 190 1.96 0.90 8.40
C PHE A 190 2.52 0.61 7.00
N ASP A 191 3.66 -0.05 6.87
CA ASP A 191 4.16 -0.54 5.57
C ASP A 191 3.24 -1.61 4.99
N SER A 192 2.76 -2.54 5.84
CA SER A 192 1.84 -3.61 5.44
C SER A 192 0.39 -3.15 5.35
N TYR A 193 0.01 -2.06 6.05
CA TYR A 193 -1.36 -1.57 6.07
C TYR A 193 -1.87 -1.24 4.67
N SER A 194 -2.95 -1.89 4.26
CA SER A 194 -3.56 -1.75 2.92
C SER A 194 -2.63 -2.05 1.74
N ASN A 195 -1.42 -2.57 1.97
CA ASN A 195 -0.51 -2.99 0.91
C ASN A 195 -1.08 -4.20 0.18
N TRP A 196 -1.24 -4.08 -1.14
CA TRP A 196 -1.85 -5.10 -1.98
C TRP A 196 -0.84 -5.83 -2.88
N MET A 197 0.45 -5.58 -2.74
CA MET A 197 1.50 -6.13 -3.60
C MET A 197 1.47 -7.66 -3.72
N SER A 198 1.36 -8.36 -2.59
CA SER A 198 1.36 -9.83 -2.55
C SER A 198 0.15 -10.49 -3.23
N LEU A 199 -0.85 -9.72 -3.64
CA LEU A 199 -2.10 -10.21 -4.24
C LEU A 199 -2.17 -9.98 -5.75
N CYS A 200 -1.11 -9.46 -6.37
CA CYS A 200 -1.17 -8.96 -7.75
C CYS A 200 -0.01 -9.47 -8.60
N THR A 201 -0.25 -9.52 -9.90
CA THR A 201 0.76 -9.69 -10.96
C THR A 201 0.75 -8.46 -11.85
N PHE A 202 1.85 -8.22 -12.54
CA PHE A 202 2.09 -7.03 -13.35
C PHE A 202 2.36 -7.39 -14.81
N GLY A 203 2.41 -6.41 -15.68
CA GLY A 203 2.79 -6.58 -17.08
C GLY A 203 1.61 -6.68 -18.04
N MET A 204 1.93 -6.74 -19.33
CA MET A 204 0.94 -6.71 -20.42
C MET A 204 -0.06 -7.85 -20.37
N ASN A 205 0.36 -9.06 -19.98
CA ASN A 205 -0.53 -10.22 -19.90
C ASN A 205 -1.61 -10.05 -18.83
N THR A 206 -1.30 -9.31 -17.76
CA THR A 206 -2.25 -8.96 -16.69
C THR A 206 -3.11 -7.76 -17.07
N VAL A 207 -2.48 -6.66 -17.50
CA VAL A 207 -3.16 -5.37 -17.74
C VAL A 207 -4.03 -5.42 -19.01
N LYS A 208 -3.53 -6.02 -20.08
CA LYS A 208 -4.22 -6.04 -21.37
C LYS A 208 -3.92 -7.31 -22.20
N PRO A 209 -4.34 -8.49 -21.76
CA PRO A 209 -3.98 -9.78 -22.40
C PRO A 209 -4.42 -9.90 -23.86
N LYS A 210 -5.35 -9.06 -24.33
CA LYS A 210 -5.80 -9.01 -25.74
C LYS A 210 -5.03 -7.98 -26.59
N GLY A 211 -4.01 -7.35 -26.00
CA GLY A 211 -3.27 -6.27 -26.62
C GLY A 211 -4.04 -4.95 -26.70
N VAL A 212 -3.36 -3.94 -27.21
CA VAL A 212 -3.86 -2.58 -27.36
C VAL A 212 -3.83 -2.14 -28.81
N SER A 213 -4.72 -1.23 -29.17
CA SER A 213 -4.71 -0.58 -30.49
C SER A 213 -5.15 0.87 -30.39
N ARG A 214 -4.45 1.75 -31.09
CA ARG A 214 -4.84 3.13 -31.23
C ARG A 214 -5.92 3.25 -32.30
N VAL A 215 -6.99 3.98 -31.98
CA VAL A 215 -8.06 4.35 -32.89
C VAL A 215 -7.85 5.79 -33.33
N ALA A 216 -7.73 6.01 -34.63
CA ALA A 216 -7.61 7.38 -35.16
C ALA A 216 -8.91 8.16 -34.90
N THR A 217 -8.78 9.31 -34.28
CA THR A 217 -9.89 10.24 -34.06
C THR A 217 -9.48 11.67 -34.39
N THR A 218 -10.41 12.46 -34.92
CA THR A 218 -10.26 13.90 -35.12
C THR A 218 -10.99 14.71 -34.05
N LYS A 219 -11.61 14.02 -33.06
CA LYS A 219 -12.29 14.69 -31.95
C LYS A 219 -11.27 15.37 -31.06
N GLN A 220 -11.65 16.53 -30.56
CA GLN A 220 -10.99 17.25 -29.50
C GLN A 220 -12.08 17.63 -28.49
N VAL A 221 -12.16 16.87 -27.40
CA VAL A 221 -13.12 17.11 -26.33
C VAL A 221 -12.46 18.04 -25.32
N HIS A 222 -13.20 19.04 -24.87
CA HIS A 222 -12.77 20.03 -23.90
C HIS A 222 -13.74 20.06 -22.72
N LEU A 223 -13.29 20.58 -21.57
CA LEU A 223 -14.14 20.79 -20.43
C LEU A 223 -15.22 21.81 -20.71
N SER A 224 -16.47 21.48 -20.41
CA SER A 224 -17.54 22.47 -20.34
C SER A 224 -17.34 23.41 -19.15
N ASP A 225 -17.94 24.60 -19.19
CA ASP A 225 -17.86 25.57 -18.10
C ASP A 225 -18.35 24.98 -16.76
N LYS A 226 -19.40 24.16 -16.79
CA LYS A 226 -19.89 23.45 -15.62
C LYS A 226 -18.87 22.47 -15.04
N GLN A 227 -18.14 21.74 -15.87
CA GLN A 227 -17.09 20.82 -15.43
C GLN A 227 -15.90 21.58 -14.83
N LYS A 228 -15.50 22.71 -15.45
CA LYS A 228 -14.45 23.60 -14.92
C LYS A 228 -14.82 24.15 -13.55
N GLU A 229 -16.05 24.63 -13.38
CA GLU A 229 -16.56 25.13 -12.09
C GLU A 229 -16.55 24.03 -11.03
N MET A 230 -17.08 22.84 -11.35
CA MET A 230 -17.14 21.70 -10.45
C MET A 230 -15.73 21.23 -10.02
N LEU A 231 -14.80 21.14 -10.97
CA LEU A 231 -13.39 20.84 -10.71
C LEU A 231 -12.76 21.85 -9.76
N LEU A 232 -12.86 23.13 -10.10
CA LEU A 232 -12.24 24.20 -9.28
C LEU A 232 -12.84 24.26 -7.87
N GLU A 233 -14.15 24.04 -7.73
CA GLU A 233 -14.80 23.97 -6.43
C GLU A 233 -14.29 22.77 -5.62
N ASN A 234 -14.18 21.58 -6.26
CA ASN A 234 -13.64 20.38 -5.63
C ASN A 234 -12.18 20.58 -5.16
N VAL A 235 -11.32 21.06 -6.04
CA VAL A 235 -9.90 21.28 -5.72
C VAL A 235 -9.72 22.31 -4.60
N ARG A 236 -10.47 23.42 -4.65
CA ARG A 236 -10.43 24.46 -3.61
C ARG A 236 -10.84 23.94 -2.25
N VAL A 237 -11.97 23.23 -2.18
CA VAL A 237 -12.52 22.74 -0.91
C VAL A 237 -11.73 21.54 -0.40
N ASN A 238 -11.38 20.60 -1.28
CA ASN A 238 -10.87 19.29 -0.87
C ASN A 238 -9.37 19.10 -1.06
N ALA A 239 -8.61 20.14 -1.45
CA ALA A 239 -7.16 20.05 -1.55
C ALA A 239 -6.46 21.35 -1.14
N ALA A 240 -6.94 22.52 -1.61
CA ALA A 240 -6.23 23.80 -1.40
C ALA A 240 -6.54 24.42 -0.04
N SER A 241 -7.80 24.40 0.43
CA SER A 241 -8.22 25.09 1.66
C SER A 241 -7.47 24.59 2.88
N VAL A 242 -7.26 23.29 3.00
CA VAL A 242 -6.56 22.70 4.15
C VAL A 242 -5.11 23.18 4.23
N ALA A 243 -4.43 23.38 3.11
CA ALA A 243 -3.08 23.94 3.07
C ALA A 243 -3.09 25.44 3.39
N ALA A 244 -4.05 26.19 2.84
CA ALA A 244 -4.21 27.62 3.11
C ALA A 244 -4.43 27.93 4.59
N GLU A 245 -5.16 27.08 5.30
CA GLU A 245 -5.50 27.23 6.71
C GLU A 245 -4.38 26.74 7.65
N ASN A 246 -3.39 26.00 7.13
CA ASN A 246 -2.30 25.41 7.91
C ASN A 246 -0.92 25.71 7.29
N PRO A 247 -0.48 26.97 7.31
CA PRO A 247 0.75 27.41 6.62
C PRO A 247 2.05 26.85 7.22
N ASP A 248 2.01 26.28 8.41
CA ASP A 248 3.16 25.67 9.10
C ASP A 248 3.34 24.19 8.74
N ILE A 249 2.45 23.61 7.91
CA ILE A 249 2.52 22.23 7.41
C ILE A 249 2.94 22.25 5.94
N ASP A 250 3.93 21.45 5.58
CA ASP A 250 4.33 21.23 4.19
C ASP A 250 3.49 20.12 3.54
N PHE A 251 2.79 20.47 2.47
CA PHE A 251 1.95 19.53 1.71
C PHE A 251 2.68 19.10 0.44
N TYR A 252 3.10 17.83 0.39
CA TYR A 252 3.71 17.18 -0.76
C TYR A 252 2.62 16.47 -1.56
N TYR A 253 2.09 17.15 -2.56
CA TYR A 253 1.06 16.61 -3.44
C TYR A 253 1.67 16.09 -4.73
N PHE A 254 1.17 14.99 -5.23
CA PHE A 254 1.62 14.47 -6.52
C PHE A 254 0.45 14.04 -7.40
N LEU A 255 0.59 14.27 -8.70
CA LEU A 255 -0.32 13.77 -9.72
C LEU A 255 -0.01 12.29 -9.94
N THR A 256 -1.04 11.42 -9.87
CA THR A 256 -0.85 9.98 -10.00
C THR A 256 -0.44 9.60 -11.42
N PRO A 257 0.72 8.94 -11.65
CA PRO A 257 1.18 8.56 -12.97
C PRO A 257 0.43 7.33 -13.48
N TYR A 258 -0.69 7.53 -14.14
CA TYR A 258 -1.43 6.44 -14.78
C TYR A 258 -0.73 5.94 -16.03
N SER A 259 -0.89 4.63 -16.34
CA SER A 259 -0.18 4.02 -17.45
C SER A 259 -0.57 4.58 -18.82
N ALA A 260 0.30 4.39 -19.82
CA ALA A 260 -0.02 4.70 -21.21
C ALA A 260 -1.30 4.00 -21.69
N ILE A 261 -1.68 2.85 -21.12
CA ILE A 261 -2.94 2.14 -21.43
C ILE A 261 -4.16 2.95 -20.94
N TRP A 262 -4.09 3.60 -19.78
CA TRP A 262 -5.13 4.51 -19.30
C TRP A 262 -5.27 5.70 -20.26
N TRP A 263 -4.17 6.34 -20.61
CA TRP A 263 -4.14 7.47 -21.55
C TRP A 263 -4.62 7.10 -22.94
N LEU A 264 -4.37 5.85 -23.40
CA LEU A 264 -4.89 5.38 -24.70
C LEU A 264 -6.41 5.47 -24.79
N HIS A 265 -7.13 5.26 -23.68
CA HIS A 265 -8.58 5.44 -23.65
C HIS A 265 -8.97 6.88 -23.99
N TYR A 266 -8.32 7.86 -23.39
CA TYR A 266 -8.56 9.29 -23.64
C TYR A 266 -8.14 9.71 -25.05
N VAL A 267 -7.02 9.21 -25.53
CA VAL A 267 -6.55 9.46 -26.90
C VAL A 267 -7.54 8.91 -27.93
N ASN A 268 -8.01 7.68 -27.76
CA ASN A 268 -8.96 7.04 -28.69
C ASN A 268 -10.32 7.76 -28.75
N ASN A 269 -10.73 8.42 -27.68
CA ASN A 269 -11.97 9.17 -27.59
C ASN A 269 -11.80 10.66 -27.95
N GLY A 270 -10.56 11.14 -28.08
CA GLY A 270 -10.24 12.57 -28.26
C GLY A 270 -10.44 13.39 -26.99
N GLU A 271 -10.43 12.75 -25.82
CA GLU A 271 -10.64 13.33 -24.50
C GLU A 271 -9.33 13.71 -23.80
N VAL A 272 -8.17 13.41 -24.40
CA VAL A 272 -6.85 13.78 -23.87
C VAL A 272 -6.72 15.28 -23.60
N TYR A 273 -7.29 16.12 -24.48
CA TYR A 273 -7.29 17.58 -24.30
C TYR A 273 -8.08 18.01 -23.06
N MET A 274 -9.23 17.36 -22.84
CA MET A 274 -10.07 17.59 -21.66
C MET A 274 -9.31 17.24 -20.38
N GLN A 275 -8.56 16.14 -20.38
CA GLN A 275 -7.79 15.68 -19.22
C GLN A 275 -6.64 16.64 -18.91
N ILE A 276 -5.88 17.07 -19.93
CA ILE A 276 -4.80 18.07 -19.76
C ILE A 276 -5.37 19.43 -19.29
N GLU A 277 -6.54 19.85 -19.78
CA GLU A 277 -7.22 21.05 -19.26
C GLU A 277 -7.60 20.90 -17.78
N ALA A 278 -8.01 19.69 -17.37
CA ALA A 278 -8.36 19.42 -15.99
C ALA A 278 -7.12 19.51 -15.08
N GLU A 279 -6.02 18.90 -15.47
CA GLU A 279 -4.76 18.97 -14.75
C GLU A 279 -4.21 20.41 -14.68
N ARG A 280 -4.28 21.17 -15.79
CA ARG A 280 -3.92 22.57 -15.80
C ARG A 280 -4.64 23.37 -14.74
N LEU A 281 -5.98 23.27 -14.68
CA LEU A 281 -6.79 23.99 -13.70
C LEU A 281 -6.48 23.59 -12.25
N LEU A 282 -6.20 22.31 -12.03
CA LEU A 282 -5.78 21.80 -10.72
C LEU A 282 -4.41 22.38 -10.32
N ILE A 283 -3.43 22.32 -11.21
CA ILE A 283 -2.06 22.82 -10.96
C ILE A 283 -2.11 24.33 -10.70
N GLU A 284 -2.78 25.11 -11.54
CA GLU A 284 -2.92 26.57 -11.37
C GLU A 284 -3.60 26.94 -10.04
N GLU A 285 -4.54 26.13 -9.54
CA GLU A 285 -5.20 26.38 -8.28
C GLU A 285 -4.26 26.10 -7.09
N LEU A 286 -3.53 24.97 -7.15
CA LEU A 286 -2.65 24.52 -6.05
C LEU A 286 -1.37 25.35 -5.94
N LEU A 287 -0.79 25.80 -7.05
CA LEU A 287 0.41 26.63 -7.06
C LEU A 287 0.22 28.04 -6.46
N LYS A 288 -0.98 28.39 -6.04
CA LYS A 288 -1.23 29.66 -5.31
C LYS A 288 -0.75 29.63 -3.86
N TYR A 289 -0.41 28.45 -3.34
CA TYR A 289 -0.10 28.23 -1.92
C TYR A 289 1.36 27.78 -1.76
N ASP A 290 2.17 28.58 -1.10
CA ASP A 290 3.63 28.37 -1.00
C ASP A 290 4.00 27.11 -0.21
N ASN A 291 3.11 26.61 0.65
CA ASN A 291 3.31 25.39 1.43
C ASN A 291 2.79 24.12 0.72
N ILE A 292 2.35 24.21 -0.54
CA ILE A 292 2.08 23.08 -1.40
C ILE A 292 3.26 22.88 -2.35
N LYS A 293 3.94 21.75 -2.20
CA LYS A 293 4.93 21.23 -3.15
C LYS A 293 4.23 20.22 -4.05
N LEU A 294 3.97 20.58 -5.30
CA LEU A 294 3.25 19.77 -6.27
C LEU A 294 4.20 19.08 -7.23
N PHE A 295 4.06 17.78 -7.44
CA PHE A 295 4.92 16.97 -8.29
C PHE A 295 4.15 16.33 -9.44
N GLY A 296 4.74 16.34 -10.64
CA GLY A 296 4.20 15.73 -11.85
C GLY A 296 5.09 14.60 -12.35
N PHE A 297 4.51 13.40 -12.51
CA PHE A 297 5.22 12.20 -12.98
C PHE A 297 4.60 11.62 -14.25
N GLY A 298 3.54 12.25 -14.78
CA GLY A 298 2.77 11.73 -15.92
C GLY A 298 3.52 11.80 -17.24
N ASN A 299 4.48 12.71 -17.39
CA ASN A 299 5.32 12.87 -18.59
C ASN A 299 6.56 11.95 -18.60
N LEU A 300 6.69 11.00 -17.64
CA LEU A 300 7.84 10.10 -17.54
C LEU A 300 7.52 8.74 -18.19
N PRO A 301 7.95 8.50 -19.46
CA PRO A 301 7.64 7.26 -20.16
C PRO A 301 8.28 6.02 -19.52
N GLU A 302 9.40 6.14 -18.84
CA GLU A 302 10.03 5.07 -18.06
C GLU A 302 9.14 4.57 -16.92
N ILE A 303 8.24 5.39 -16.40
CA ILE A 303 7.21 4.99 -15.44
C ILE A 303 5.95 4.56 -16.18
N THR A 304 5.36 5.46 -16.99
CA THR A 304 3.99 5.32 -17.48
C THR A 304 3.85 4.42 -18.69
N ALA A 305 4.91 4.21 -19.49
CA ALA A 305 4.91 3.39 -20.69
C ALA A 305 5.53 2.00 -20.52
N ASP A 306 6.22 1.73 -19.42
CA ASP A 306 6.58 0.36 -19.03
C ASP A 306 5.41 -0.29 -18.26
N ILE A 307 4.69 -1.19 -18.95
CA ILE A 307 3.50 -1.83 -18.38
C ILE A 307 3.84 -2.85 -17.31
N ASN A 308 5.10 -3.29 -17.22
CA ASN A 308 5.55 -4.09 -16.07
C ASN A 308 5.47 -3.34 -14.74
N ASN A 309 5.37 -2.02 -14.78
CA ASN A 309 5.09 -1.23 -13.57
C ASN A 309 3.64 -1.33 -13.08
N TYR A 310 2.72 -1.95 -13.83
CA TYR A 310 1.28 -1.87 -13.56
C TYR A 310 0.61 -3.24 -13.45
N LYS A 311 -0.34 -3.37 -12.49
CA LYS A 311 -1.26 -4.52 -12.38
C LYS A 311 -2.57 -4.31 -13.15
N ASP A 312 -2.91 -3.09 -13.46
CA ASP A 312 -4.03 -2.67 -14.30
C ASP A 312 -3.71 -1.29 -14.93
N ALA A 313 -4.66 -0.65 -15.60
CA ALA A 313 -4.39 0.61 -16.29
C ALA A 313 -3.96 1.78 -15.38
N THR A 314 -4.17 1.69 -14.06
CA THR A 314 -3.92 2.79 -13.13
C THR A 314 -2.95 2.44 -11.99
N HIS A 315 -3.03 1.23 -11.45
CA HIS A 315 -2.29 0.85 -10.23
C HIS A 315 -0.89 0.36 -10.54
N TYR A 316 0.09 1.08 -10.06
CA TYR A 316 1.52 0.79 -10.17
C TYR A 316 2.06 0.06 -8.93
N GLY A 317 3.18 -0.65 -9.10
CA GLY A 317 3.86 -1.38 -8.03
C GLY A 317 4.45 -0.48 -6.95
N GLN A 318 4.78 -1.06 -5.79
CA GLN A 318 5.32 -0.33 -4.63
C GLN A 318 6.64 0.38 -4.96
N TRP A 319 7.45 -0.16 -5.86
CA TRP A 319 8.71 0.47 -6.30
C TRP A 319 8.50 1.84 -6.94
N ILE A 320 7.37 2.06 -7.64
CA ILE A 320 7.01 3.40 -8.15
C ILE A 320 6.65 4.34 -7.00
N ASN A 321 5.98 3.85 -5.93
CA ASN A 321 5.73 4.65 -4.74
C ASN A 321 7.05 5.06 -4.07
N SER A 322 7.99 4.13 -3.91
CA SER A 322 9.32 4.39 -3.33
C SER A 322 10.11 5.41 -4.16
N LEU A 323 10.11 5.24 -5.49
CA LEU A 323 10.74 6.18 -6.42
C LEU A 323 10.17 7.60 -6.31
N MET A 324 8.83 7.70 -6.35
CA MET A 324 8.15 8.99 -6.21
C MET A 324 8.45 9.65 -4.87
N LEU A 325 8.49 8.88 -3.77
CA LEU A 325 8.80 9.39 -2.45
C LEU A 325 10.21 10.00 -2.40
N LYS A 326 11.19 9.29 -2.99
CA LYS A 326 12.54 9.80 -3.14
C LYS A 326 12.61 11.04 -4.03
N TYR A 327 11.92 11.05 -5.16
CA TYR A 327 11.87 12.23 -6.03
C TYR A 327 11.24 13.43 -5.34
N MET A 328 10.18 13.22 -4.56
CA MET A 328 9.59 14.28 -3.74
C MET A 328 10.56 14.81 -2.68
N HIS A 329 11.28 13.93 -2.00
CA HIS A 329 12.33 14.35 -1.04
C HIS A 329 13.42 15.17 -1.72
N ASP A 330 13.89 14.76 -2.88
CA ASP A 330 14.96 15.40 -3.63
C ASP A 330 14.47 16.61 -4.46
N GLU A 331 13.18 16.95 -4.38
CA GLU A 331 12.50 18.00 -5.16
C GLU A 331 12.64 17.81 -6.69
N LYS A 332 12.83 16.59 -7.16
CA LYS A 332 12.79 16.25 -8.58
C LYS A 332 11.34 16.28 -9.09
N TYR A 333 11.14 16.80 -10.30
CA TYR A 333 9.82 16.93 -10.94
C TYR A 333 8.83 17.80 -10.16
N LEU A 334 9.34 18.72 -9.34
CA LEU A 334 8.55 19.74 -8.67
C LEU A 334 7.97 20.70 -9.72
N LEU A 335 6.64 20.86 -9.71
CA LEU A 335 5.94 21.80 -10.55
C LEU A 335 5.93 23.19 -9.91
N THR A 336 6.21 24.19 -10.75
CA THR A 336 6.24 25.60 -10.36
C THR A 336 5.49 26.43 -11.40
N SER A 337 5.25 27.70 -11.10
CA SER A 337 4.69 28.65 -12.08
C SER A 337 5.51 28.79 -13.38
N ASP A 338 6.80 28.43 -13.33
CA ASP A 338 7.71 28.61 -14.46
C ASP A 338 7.80 27.37 -15.37
N ASN A 339 7.45 26.15 -14.87
CA ASN A 339 7.65 24.91 -15.60
C ASN A 339 6.39 24.06 -15.85
N TYR A 340 5.26 24.34 -15.18
CA TYR A 340 4.08 23.47 -15.29
C TYR A 340 3.46 23.43 -16.71
N GLU A 341 3.57 24.52 -17.47
CA GLU A 341 3.11 24.57 -18.86
C GLU A 341 3.93 23.63 -19.74
N GLU A 342 5.26 23.64 -19.58
CA GLU A 342 6.16 22.72 -20.31
C GLU A 342 5.85 21.26 -19.94
N TYR A 343 5.65 20.96 -18.66
CA TYR A 343 5.23 19.63 -18.19
C TYR A 343 3.95 19.16 -18.87
N LEU A 344 2.91 20.00 -18.94
CA LEU A 344 1.63 19.66 -19.57
C LEU A 344 1.74 19.50 -21.09
N ASP A 345 2.57 20.31 -21.74
CA ASP A 345 2.84 20.20 -23.17
C ASP A 345 3.61 18.91 -23.49
N GLU A 346 4.59 18.54 -22.68
CA GLU A 346 5.34 17.28 -22.79
C GLU A 346 4.40 16.08 -22.59
N GLU A 347 3.56 16.09 -21.56
CA GLU A 347 2.60 15.03 -21.26
C GLU A 347 1.58 14.87 -22.40
N LEU A 348 0.99 15.97 -22.90
CA LEU A 348 0.10 15.95 -24.05
C LEU A 348 0.79 15.37 -25.28
N ASN A 349 2.00 15.85 -25.58
CA ASN A 349 2.76 15.40 -26.75
C ASN A 349 3.14 13.92 -26.61
N LEU A 350 3.56 13.47 -25.43
CA LEU A 350 3.88 12.08 -25.16
C LEU A 350 2.70 11.19 -25.57
N TYR A 351 1.51 11.40 -25.03
CA TYR A 351 0.38 10.51 -25.27
C TYR A 351 -0.24 10.68 -26.66
N LEU A 352 -0.14 11.85 -27.29
CA LEU A 352 -0.58 12.02 -28.67
C LEU A 352 0.35 11.33 -29.69
N THR A 353 1.64 11.22 -29.41
CA THR A 353 2.63 10.70 -30.37
C THR A 353 3.14 9.30 -30.03
N PHE A 354 2.83 8.79 -28.82
CA PHE A 354 3.29 7.49 -28.35
C PHE A 354 2.90 6.36 -29.32
N ASP A 355 3.83 5.48 -29.57
CA ASP A 355 3.59 4.25 -30.34
C ASP A 355 2.94 3.18 -29.45
N TYR A 356 1.63 3.26 -29.30
CA TYR A 356 0.87 2.27 -28.51
C TYR A 356 0.98 0.83 -29.05
N ALA A 357 1.37 0.64 -30.30
CA ALA A 357 1.57 -0.71 -30.83
C ALA A 357 2.78 -1.39 -30.19
N SER A 358 3.80 -0.62 -29.83
CA SER A 358 4.99 -1.14 -29.16
C SER A 358 4.71 -1.79 -27.80
N LEU A 359 3.61 -1.41 -27.14
CA LEU A 359 3.20 -2.05 -25.87
C LEU A 359 2.87 -3.53 -26.06
N ASN A 360 2.41 -3.94 -27.25
CA ASN A 360 2.08 -5.34 -27.51
C ASN A 360 3.34 -6.23 -27.62
N ASP A 361 4.50 -5.63 -27.80
CA ASP A 361 5.79 -6.30 -27.90
C ASP A 361 6.55 -6.31 -26.55
N GLN A 362 6.00 -5.67 -25.52
CA GLN A 362 6.58 -5.72 -24.18
C GLN A 362 6.45 -7.15 -23.62
N VAL A 363 7.57 -7.67 -23.15
CA VAL A 363 7.63 -8.96 -22.45
C VAL A 363 7.42 -8.70 -20.98
N ASP A 364 6.53 -9.45 -20.34
CA ASP A 364 6.34 -9.36 -18.90
C ASP A 364 7.64 -9.84 -18.22
N TYR A 365 8.06 -9.13 -17.20
CA TYR A 365 9.19 -9.56 -16.39
C TYR A 365 8.86 -10.92 -15.75
N GLU A 366 9.87 -11.79 -15.65
CA GLU A 366 9.68 -13.12 -15.06
C GLU A 366 9.26 -13.03 -13.59
N ASN A 367 9.53 -11.88 -12.95
CA ASN A 367 9.06 -11.58 -11.60
C ASN A 367 8.92 -10.07 -11.37
N ASP A 368 8.03 -9.70 -10.46
CA ASP A 368 7.74 -8.31 -10.09
C ASP A 368 8.93 -7.63 -9.36
N TYR A 369 9.83 -8.42 -8.78
CA TYR A 369 11.01 -7.96 -8.05
C TYR A 369 12.13 -7.45 -8.95
N TYR A 370 12.14 -7.83 -10.23
CA TYR A 370 13.11 -7.32 -11.17
C TYR A 370 12.95 -5.81 -11.41
N ALA A 371 11.69 -5.34 -11.49
CA ALA A 371 11.41 -3.92 -11.59
C ALA A 371 11.84 -3.16 -10.32
N GLU A 372 11.59 -3.74 -9.14
CA GLU A 372 12.02 -3.18 -7.86
C GLU A 372 13.56 -3.14 -7.74
N ALA A 373 14.25 -4.19 -8.22
CA ALA A 373 15.71 -4.25 -8.24
C ALA A 373 16.34 -3.18 -9.13
N LEU A 374 15.79 -2.94 -10.33
CA LEU A 374 16.26 -1.87 -11.23
C LEU A 374 16.10 -0.50 -10.58
N LEU A 375 15.00 -0.27 -9.87
CA LEU A 375 14.75 0.97 -9.14
C LEU A 375 15.62 1.11 -7.90
N ASN A 376 15.89 0.03 -7.18
CA ASN A 376 16.82 0.05 -6.06
C ASN A 376 18.24 0.41 -6.51
N GLU A 377 18.67 -0.02 -7.70
CA GLU A 377 19.94 0.44 -8.29
C GLU A 377 19.93 1.96 -8.52
N GLU A 378 18.82 2.54 -9.00
CA GLU A 378 18.70 3.98 -9.22
C GLU A 378 18.55 4.77 -7.89
N ILE A 379 17.77 4.25 -6.93
CA ILE A 379 17.48 4.95 -5.66
C ILE A 379 18.59 4.81 -4.64
N LYS A 380 19.07 3.56 -4.42
CA LYS A 380 20.04 3.24 -3.37
C LYS A 380 21.47 3.16 -3.91
N GLY A 381 21.66 3.08 -5.24
CA GLY A 381 22.96 2.82 -5.89
C GLY A 381 23.46 1.40 -5.65
N ILE A 382 22.60 0.48 -5.24
CA ILE A 382 22.92 -0.89 -4.88
C ILE A 382 22.51 -1.80 -6.03
N LYS A 383 23.48 -2.55 -6.55
CA LYS A 383 23.21 -3.52 -7.61
C LYS A 383 22.77 -4.86 -7.01
N PRO A 384 21.84 -5.57 -7.67
CA PRO A 384 21.58 -6.95 -7.31
C PRO A 384 22.85 -7.78 -7.19
N LEU A 385 22.97 -8.55 -6.12
CA LEU A 385 24.11 -9.44 -5.93
C LEU A 385 23.76 -10.84 -6.41
N VAL A 386 24.23 -11.19 -7.61
CA VAL A 386 24.18 -12.57 -8.09
C VAL A 386 25.19 -13.40 -7.32
N VAL A 387 24.71 -14.43 -6.64
CA VAL A 387 25.56 -15.32 -5.87
C VAL A 387 26.24 -16.32 -6.82
N GLU A 388 27.55 -16.17 -6.99
CA GLU A 388 28.35 -17.13 -7.77
C GLU A 388 28.36 -18.50 -7.06
N LYS A 389 28.31 -19.58 -7.83
CA LYS A 389 28.26 -20.95 -7.30
C LYS A 389 29.43 -21.26 -6.37
N ASP A 390 30.58 -20.67 -6.64
CA ASP A 390 31.82 -20.83 -5.83
C ASP A 390 31.69 -20.21 -4.42
N CYS A 391 30.69 -19.35 -4.18
CA CYS A 391 30.41 -18.78 -2.88
C CYS A 391 29.57 -19.70 -1.97
N LEU A 392 29.12 -20.84 -2.50
CA LEU A 392 28.27 -21.79 -1.79
C LEU A 392 29.13 -22.95 -1.28
N GLU A 393 29.17 -23.10 0.03
CA GLU A 393 29.92 -24.18 0.68
C GLU A 393 29.03 -25.40 0.88
N LYS A 394 29.42 -26.55 0.32
CA LYS A 394 28.73 -27.83 0.59
C LYS A 394 29.20 -28.37 1.93
N THR A 395 28.31 -28.39 2.92
CA THR A 395 28.65 -28.83 4.29
C THR A 395 28.34 -30.31 4.52
N GLU A 396 27.20 -30.80 4.02
CA GLU A 396 26.77 -32.20 4.08
C GLU A 396 26.01 -32.57 2.80
N ALA A 397 25.70 -33.84 2.60
CA ALA A 397 24.84 -34.25 1.49
C ALA A 397 23.47 -33.55 1.58
N GLY A 398 23.11 -32.79 0.55
CA GLY A 398 21.88 -32.04 0.48
C GLY A 398 21.81 -30.77 1.35
N LYS A 399 23.00 -30.25 1.77
CA LYS A 399 23.07 -28.97 2.47
C LYS A 399 24.14 -28.07 1.89
N PHE A 400 23.77 -26.82 1.65
CA PHE A 400 24.65 -25.74 1.18
C PHE A 400 24.55 -24.56 2.11
N GLU A 401 25.65 -23.86 2.29
CA GLU A 401 25.69 -22.63 3.11
C GLU A 401 26.23 -21.47 2.28
N LEU A 402 25.61 -20.33 2.47
CA LEU A 402 26.02 -19.03 1.93
C LEU A 402 26.23 -18.07 3.09
N SER A 403 27.36 -17.40 3.14
CA SER A 403 27.60 -16.30 4.07
C SER A 403 27.63 -14.99 3.28
N VAL A 404 26.72 -14.08 3.59
CA VAL A 404 26.55 -12.84 2.85
C VAL A 404 26.03 -11.72 3.76
N ASP A 405 26.41 -10.48 3.45
CA ASP A 405 25.86 -9.30 4.07
C ASP A 405 24.54 -8.93 3.37
N VAL A 406 23.44 -8.89 4.12
CA VAL A 406 22.09 -8.59 3.61
C VAL A 406 21.61 -7.20 3.98
N THR A 407 22.47 -6.35 4.60
CA THR A 407 22.07 -5.03 5.13
C THR A 407 21.35 -4.14 4.12
N ASP A 408 21.76 -4.22 2.87
CA ASP A 408 21.29 -3.34 1.81
C ASP A 408 20.24 -3.99 0.90
N TYR A 409 19.85 -5.24 1.18
CA TYR A 409 18.96 -6.02 0.35
C TYR A 409 17.63 -6.28 1.05
N ASP A 410 16.55 -6.27 0.27
CA ASP A 410 15.20 -6.53 0.77
C ASP A 410 14.78 -8.00 0.55
N TYR A 411 15.35 -8.68 -0.48
CA TYR A 411 14.92 -10.02 -0.87
C TYR A 411 16.07 -10.95 -1.22
N LEU A 412 15.96 -12.21 -0.77
CA LEU A 412 16.71 -13.34 -1.28
C LEU A 412 15.81 -14.11 -2.26
N VAL A 413 16.22 -14.16 -3.52
CA VAL A 413 15.49 -14.85 -4.59
C VAL A 413 16.30 -16.02 -5.07
N PHE A 414 15.67 -17.19 -5.23
CA PHE A 414 16.30 -18.34 -5.88
C PHE A 414 15.30 -19.08 -6.76
N TYR A 415 15.82 -19.73 -7.80
CA TYR A 415 15.04 -20.59 -8.65
C TYR A 415 15.26 -22.04 -8.26
N GLY A 416 14.18 -22.83 -8.23
CA GLY A 416 14.24 -24.21 -7.83
C GLY A 416 13.28 -25.10 -8.60
N GLN A 417 13.68 -26.37 -8.75
CA GLN A 417 12.91 -27.39 -9.46
C GLN A 417 12.89 -28.69 -8.66
N LYS A 418 11.72 -29.23 -8.44
CA LYS A 418 11.52 -30.54 -7.80
C LYS A 418 11.91 -31.67 -8.75
N ILE A 419 12.69 -32.64 -8.24
CA ILE A 419 13.09 -33.84 -8.97
C ILE A 419 12.44 -35.09 -8.37
N LYS A 420 12.22 -35.13 -7.05
CA LYS A 420 11.57 -36.25 -6.36
C LYS A 420 10.22 -35.84 -5.77
N GLU A 421 9.31 -36.81 -5.65
CA GLU A 421 7.94 -36.60 -5.18
C GLU A 421 7.82 -36.37 -3.64
N GLN A 422 8.81 -36.82 -2.87
CA GLN A 422 8.78 -36.73 -1.41
C GLN A 422 10.02 -36.03 -0.88
N GLY A 423 9.82 -35.18 0.12
CA GLY A 423 10.88 -34.41 0.77
C GLY A 423 10.40 -33.01 1.10
N GLN A 424 11.33 -32.19 1.60
CA GLN A 424 11.10 -30.81 1.99
C GLN A 424 12.33 -29.97 1.69
N LEU A 425 12.13 -28.86 0.97
CA LEU A 425 13.12 -27.81 0.89
C LEU A 425 12.98 -26.91 2.12
N THR A 426 14.09 -26.68 2.81
CA THR A 426 14.15 -25.72 3.92
C THR A 426 15.32 -24.78 3.73
N VAL A 427 15.06 -23.48 3.87
CA VAL A 427 16.08 -22.43 3.87
C VAL A 427 16.04 -21.74 5.23
N CYS A 428 17.14 -21.81 5.98
CA CYS A 428 17.24 -21.17 7.29
C CYS A 428 18.25 -20.03 7.23
N ILE A 429 17.91 -18.89 7.82
CA ILE A 429 18.81 -17.75 7.96
C ILE A 429 19.26 -17.63 9.41
N PHE A 430 20.56 -17.52 9.64
CA PHE A 430 21.19 -17.39 10.95
C PHE A 430 22.00 -16.09 11.01
N ASP A 431 21.90 -15.40 12.14
CA ASP A 431 22.72 -14.23 12.45
C ASP A 431 24.21 -14.62 12.72
N GLN A 432 25.07 -13.63 12.92
CA GLN A 432 26.48 -13.85 13.26
C GLN A 432 26.70 -14.61 14.58
N ALA A 433 25.73 -14.57 15.50
CA ALA A 433 25.78 -15.30 16.76
C ALA A 433 25.35 -16.77 16.60
N GLY A 434 24.87 -17.15 15.41
CA GLY A 434 24.36 -18.48 15.09
C GLY A 434 22.90 -18.69 15.53
N THR A 435 22.18 -17.61 15.83
CA THR A 435 20.75 -17.66 16.14
C THR A 435 19.96 -17.71 14.85
N LYS A 436 18.98 -18.61 14.73
CA LYS A 436 18.08 -18.64 13.57
C LYS A 436 17.15 -17.44 13.63
N VAL A 437 17.20 -16.59 12.61
CA VAL A 437 16.41 -15.35 12.50
C VAL A 437 15.22 -15.51 11.56
N ASP A 438 15.32 -16.43 10.58
CA ASP A 438 14.19 -16.74 9.70
C ASP A 438 14.27 -18.17 9.13
N GLU A 439 13.12 -18.69 8.64
CA GLU A 439 13.02 -20.00 8.02
C GLU A 439 11.92 -20.03 6.95
N PHE A 440 12.29 -20.45 5.74
CA PHE A 440 11.36 -20.82 4.69
C PHE A 440 11.34 -22.34 4.55
N SER A 441 10.13 -22.94 4.46
CA SER A 441 9.97 -24.38 4.27
C SER A 441 8.84 -24.68 3.29
N LYS A 442 9.09 -25.62 2.35
CA LYS A 442 8.11 -26.07 1.37
C LYS A 442 8.20 -27.59 1.18
N ALA A 443 7.09 -28.30 1.39
CA ALA A 443 7.00 -29.71 1.12
C ALA A 443 6.94 -29.98 -0.41
N TYR A 444 7.61 -31.03 -0.88
CA TYR A 444 7.68 -31.34 -2.34
C TYR A 444 6.34 -31.72 -2.95
N ASN A 445 5.42 -32.27 -2.20
CA ASN A 445 4.06 -32.53 -2.66
C ASN A 445 3.25 -31.25 -3.01
N ASP A 446 3.68 -30.09 -2.50
CA ASP A 446 3.07 -28.79 -2.79
C ASP A 446 3.72 -28.07 -3.97
N ILE A 447 4.70 -28.69 -4.63
CA ILE A 447 5.47 -28.15 -5.75
C ILE A 447 5.28 -29.06 -6.95
N ASP A 448 5.02 -28.51 -8.14
CA ASP A 448 5.08 -29.27 -9.40
C ASP A 448 6.55 -29.49 -9.86
N ASN A 449 6.73 -30.12 -11.01
CA ASN A 449 8.06 -30.46 -11.54
C ASN A 449 8.66 -29.34 -12.41
N GLU A 450 8.02 -28.19 -12.47
CA GLU A 450 8.54 -27.05 -13.23
C GLU A 450 9.52 -26.22 -12.40
N LYS A 451 10.33 -25.41 -13.06
CA LYS A 451 11.25 -24.47 -12.42
C LYS A 451 10.44 -23.28 -11.89
N HIS A 452 10.45 -23.09 -10.58
CA HIS A 452 9.75 -21.98 -9.90
C HIS A 452 10.72 -21.05 -9.22
N GLN A 453 10.29 -19.83 -9.09
CA GLN A 453 10.95 -18.82 -8.28
C GLN A 453 10.46 -18.87 -6.83
N TYR A 454 11.40 -18.74 -5.90
CA TYR A 454 11.16 -18.65 -4.47
C TYR A 454 11.77 -17.37 -3.95
N LEU A 455 11.06 -16.75 -3.02
CA LEU A 455 11.44 -15.48 -2.44
C LEU A 455 11.42 -15.59 -0.92
N ILE A 456 12.43 -15.01 -0.28
CA ILE A 456 12.49 -14.81 1.16
C ILE A 456 12.72 -13.32 1.41
N ASP A 457 11.86 -12.70 2.22
CA ASP A 457 11.99 -11.32 2.66
C ASP A 457 13.12 -11.23 3.70
N VAL A 458 14.16 -10.47 3.39
CA VAL A 458 15.30 -10.22 4.29
C VAL A 458 15.40 -8.78 4.74
N SER A 459 14.42 -7.94 4.39
CA SER A 459 14.41 -6.50 4.65
C SER A 459 14.50 -6.13 6.13
N SER A 460 14.04 -7.01 7.02
CA SER A 460 14.14 -6.85 8.46
C SER A 460 15.47 -7.33 9.07
N ILE A 461 16.36 -7.91 8.25
CA ILE A 461 17.62 -8.52 8.67
C ILE A 461 18.77 -7.62 8.23
N SER A 462 19.75 -7.37 9.10
CA SER A 462 20.92 -6.56 8.76
C SER A 462 22.22 -7.25 9.18
N GLY A 463 23.29 -6.97 8.45
CA GLY A 463 24.63 -7.51 8.67
C GLY A 463 24.87 -8.84 7.95
N ASN A 464 26.00 -9.45 8.29
CA ASN A 464 26.37 -10.75 7.72
C ASN A 464 25.50 -11.84 8.31
N VAL A 465 24.85 -12.60 7.45
CA VAL A 465 24.06 -13.78 7.78
C VAL A 465 24.65 -15.03 7.16
N ARG A 466 24.30 -16.17 7.75
CA ARG A 466 24.56 -17.49 7.18
C ARG A 466 23.24 -18.10 6.74
N ILE A 467 23.10 -18.34 5.44
CA ILE A 467 21.90 -18.92 4.83
C ILE A 467 22.18 -20.39 4.54
N VAL A 468 21.34 -21.28 5.03
CA VAL A 468 21.48 -22.73 4.91
C VAL A 468 20.33 -23.29 4.10
N PHE A 469 20.64 -23.84 2.94
CA PHE A 469 19.70 -24.58 2.09
C PHE A 469 19.80 -26.06 2.43
N SER A 470 18.67 -26.70 2.73
CA SER A 470 18.57 -28.11 3.09
C SER A 470 17.51 -28.81 2.23
N GLY A 471 17.82 -30.00 1.72
CA GLY A 471 16.92 -30.77 0.84
C GLY A 471 17.02 -30.41 -0.64
N GLY A 472 17.87 -29.43 -0.99
CA GLY A 472 18.16 -29.02 -2.35
C GLY A 472 19.62 -29.25 -2.74
N TYR A 473 19.89 -29.26 -4.04
CA TYR A 473 21.25 -29.37 -4.62
C TYR A 473 21.43 -28.27 -5.66
N ILE A 474 22.66 -27.77 -5.75
CA ILE A 474 23.02 -26.78 -6.75
C ILE A 474 23.60 -27.49 -7.96
N ASP A 475 22.83 -27.42 -9.04
CA ASP A 475 23.14 -27.63 -10.47
C ASP A 475 23.99 -28.80 -10.94
N ASP A 476 23.57 -29.34 -12.08
CA ASP A 476 24.19 -30.11 -13.20
C ASP A 476 25.19 -31.25 -12.91
N THR A 477 25.91 -31.27 -11.85
CA THR A 477 26.97 -32.30 -11.63
C THR A 477 26.53 -33.48 -10.77
N GLU A 478 25.40 -33.43 -10.08
CA GLU A 478 24.89 -34.49 -9.18
C GLU A 478 23.46 -34.93 -9.48
N SER A 479 23.04 -34.89 -10.71
CA SER A 479 21.66 -35.08 -11.15
C SER A 479 20.99 -36.44 -10.81
N ILE A 480 21.75 -37.42 -10.33
CA ILE A 480 21.25 -38.79 -10.12
C ILE A 480 20.64 -38.95 -8.71
N ASP A 481 21.08 -38.18 -7.72
CA ASP A 481 20.62 -38.26 -6.34
C ASP A 481 19.94 -37.02 -5.81
N SER A 482 19.78 -35.97 -6.63
CA SER A 482 19.19 -34.68 -6.24
C SER A 482 17.69 -34.84 -5.99
N GLU A 483 17.21 -34.20 -4.92
CA GLU A 483 15.77 -34.15 -4.56
C GLU A 483 15.12 -32.89 -5.07
N PHE A 484 15.85 -31.78 -5.02
CA PHE A 484 15.45 -30.47 -5.47
C PHE A 484 16.70 -29.73 -6.02
N ILE A 485 16.59 -29.13 -7.18
CA ILE A 485 17.70 -28.38 -7.79
C ILE A 485 17.47 -26.89 -7.56
N ILE A 486 18.47 -26.23 -6.99
CA ILE A 486 18.53 -24.76 -6.87
C ILE A 486 19.42 -24.26 -8.03
N HIS A 487 18.87 -23.39 -8.87
CA HIS A 487 19.56 -22.88 -10.04
C HIS A 487 20.30 -21.58 -9.76
N ASP A 488 19.58 -20.50 -9.58
CA ASP A 488 20.13 -19.16 -9.45
C ASP A 488 19.74 -18.57 -8.09
N ILE A 489 20.67 -17.89 -7.43
CA ILE A 489 20.42 -17.19 -6.16
C ILE A 489 20.85 -15.74 -6.37
N THR A 490 19.99 -14.81 -6.02
CA THR A 490 20.27 -13.38 -6.15
C THR A 490 19.67 -12.65 -4.94
N LEU A 491 20.40 -11.67 -4.42
CA LEU A 491 19.92 -10.71 -3.44
C LEU A 491 19.52 -9.42 -4.16
N TYR A 492 18.34 -8.92 -3.85
CA TYR A 492 17.75 -7.72 -4.43
C TYR A 492 17.43 -6.70 -3.38
#